data_258e15a7d621e4e9bcf0b9a77a5dffbc
#
_entry.id   258e15a7d621e4e9bcf0b9a77a5dffbc
#
_cell.length_a   1.000
_cell.length_b   1.000
_cell.length_c   1.000
_cell.angle_alpha   90.00
_cell.angle_beta   90.00
_cell.angle_gamma   90.00
#
_symmetry.space_group_name_H-M   'P 1'
#
loop_
_entity.id
_entity.type
_entity.pdbx_description
1 polymer ?
#
loop_
_entity_poly.entity_id
_entity_poly.type
_entity_poly.pdbx_seq_one_letter_code
_entity_poly.pdbx_strand_id
1 'polypeptide(L)'
;KPDSFRTERVLDKMPNFGLAPDEIDALVVLLKGFNGTKIPERYRKNLSEKEQIIENGRRLITRYNCKGCHHVEGEGGIIQKYIKAKALYPPPLELGDYHVGERIKASWLYSFLKNPTTVRKWVKVRMPTFSFTDKEVRDLTAYFEAMSPADNKYEAGVNTVKAKNQIETGVKAVNYMDCGNCHDDGAKGIEFSIAGDRLRQDWIPKWLKHTREMIPWTKMPSHWEKKGEELFVKNKYKELKSIGPINAQVDSIKN
;
A
#
# COMPACT_ATOMS: atom_id res chain seq x y z
N LYS A 1 -13.47 -41.48 5.31
CA LYS A 1 -12.50 -41.77 6.40
C LYS A 1 -11.19 -42.16 5.76
N PRO A 2 -10.07 -41.40 5.96
CA PRO A 2 -8.79 -41.65 5.31
C PRO A 2 -8.18 -43.03 5.62
N ASP A 3 -8.51 -43.58 6.74
CA ASP A 3 -8.05 -44.87 7.24
C ASP A 3 -8.75 -46.10 6.61
N SER A 4 -9.85 -45.89 5.87
CA SER A 4 -10.64 -46.99 5.27
C SER A 4 -10.03 -47.62 4.01
N PHE A 5 -8.98 -47.01 3.43
CA PHE A 5 -8.36 -47.44 2.17
C PHE A 5 -6.99 -48.12 2.35
N ARG A 6 -6.51 -48.32 3.57
CA ARG A 6 -5.19 -48.88 3.82
C ARG A 6 -5.25 -50.30 4.36
N THR A 7 -4.43 -51.16 3.75
CA THR A 7 -4.19 -52.52 4.19
C THR A 7 -3.20 -52.55 5.35
N GLU A 8 -3.15 -53.65 6.13
CA GLU A 8 -2.24 -53.83 7.27
C GLU A 8 -0.74 -53.69 6.98
N ARG A 9 -0.35 -53.72 5.68
CA ARG A 9 1.05 -53.58 5.25
C ARG A 9 1.60 -52.15 5.27
N VAL A 10 0.76 -51.14 5.42
CA VAL A 10 1.18 -49.72 5.42
C VAL A 10 1.03 -49.15 6.83
N LEU A 11 2.17 -48.95 7.51
CA LEU A 11 2.20 -48.44 8.89
C LEU A 11 1.83 -46.95 8.96
N ASP A 12 2.19 -46.17 7.93
CA ASP A 12 1.88 -44.75 7.89
C ASP A 12 0.46 -44.52 7.46
N LYS A 13 -0.35 -43.91 8.31
CA LYS A 13 -1.75 -43.55 8.04
C LYS A 13 -1.89 -42.05 7.86
N MET A 14 -2.67 -41.67 6.89
CA MET A 14 -3.05 -40.26 6.74
C MET A 14 -3.88 -39.85 7.97
N PRO A 15 -3.50 -38.79 8.70
CA PRO A 15 -4.27 -38.35 9.85
C PRO A 15 -5.66 -37.87 9.43
N ASN A 16 -6.61 -38.03 10.35
CA ASN A 16 -7.91 -37.40 10.18
C ASN A 16 -7.80 -35.94 10.61
N PHE A 17 -7.86 -35.03 9.65
CA PHE A 17 -7.74 -33.58 9.89
C PHE A 17 -9.04 -32.94 10.41
N GLY A 18 -10.14 -33.68 10.51
CA GLY A 18 -11.44 -33.15 10.96
C GLY A 18 -12.00 -32.06 10.03
N LEU A 19 -11.70 -32.13 8.75
CA LEU A 19 -12.10 -31.11 7.77
C LEU A 19 -13.62 -30.98 7.68
N ALA A 20 -14.12 -29.75 7.62
CA ALA A 20 -15.50 -29.44 7.33
C ALA A 20 -15.85 -29.78 5.87
N PRO A 21 -17.14 -29.98 5.52
CA PRO A 21 -17.55 -30.33 4.16
C PRO A 21 -17.08 -29.35 3.08
N ASP A 22 -17.10 -28.06 3.37
CA ASP A 22 -16.63 -26.99 2.48
C ASP A 22 -15.11 -27.00 2.29
N GLU A 23 -14.34 -27.34 3.32
CA GLU A 23 -12.89 -27.53 3.24
C GLU A 23 -12.53 -28.74 2.38
N ILE A 24 -13.30 -29.84 2.51
CA ILE A 24 -13.16 -31.03 1.65
C ILE A 24 -13.45 -30.68 0.19
N ASP A 25 -14.53 -29.96 -0.07
CA ASP A 25 -14.91 -29.53 -1.42
C ASP A 25 -13.81 -28.63 -2.05
N ALA A 26 -13.25 -27.70 -1.27
CA ALA A 26 -12.16 -26.84 -1.71
C ALA A 26 -10.90 -27.66 -2.09
N LEU A 27 -10.53 -28.65 -1.29
CA LEU A 27 -9.41 -29.55 -1.59
C LEU A 27 -9.67 -30.41 -2.83
N VAL A 28 -10.90 -30.92 -3.00
CA VAL A 28 -11.27 -31.69 -4.19
C VAL A 28 -11.16 -30.84 -5.45
N VAL A 29 -11.64 -29.60 -5.41
CA VAL A 29 -11.53 -28.65 -6.53
C VAL A 29 -10.06 -28.36 -6.85
N LEU A 30 -9.23 -28.11 -5.84
CA LEU A 30 -7.79 -27.86 -6.01
C LEU A 30 -7.10 -29.06 -6.69
N LEU A 31 -7.33 -30.28 -6.18
CA LEU A 31 -6.71 -31.50 -6.72
C LEU A 31 -7.15 -31.79 -8.16
N LYS A 32 -8.43 -31.57 -8.46
CA LYS A 32 -8.94 -31.68 -9.85
C LYS A 32 -8.31 -30.65 -10.78
N GLY A 33 -8.07 -29.43 -10.28
CA GLY A 33 -7.38 -28.38 -11.03
C GLY A 33 -5.97 -28.76 -11.43
N PHE A 34 -5.21 -29.42 -10.56
CA PHE A 34 -3.85 -29.90 -10.85
C PHE A 34 -3.81 -30.95 -11.98
N ASN A 35 -4.85 -31.76 -12.12
CA ASN A 35 -4.95 -32.79 -13.14
C ASN A 35 -5.54 -32.28 -14.48
N GLY A 36 -5.75 -30.96 -14.62
CA GLY A 36 -6.38 -30.38 -15.81
C GLY A 36 -7.85 -30.77 -15.99
N THR A 37 -8.48 -31.41 -15.00
CA THR A 37 -9.89 -31.80 -15.04
C THR A 37 -10.77 -30.55 -15.04
N LYS A 38 -11.74 -30.48 -15.95
CA LYS A 38 -12.71 -29.38 -15.98
C LYS A 38 -13.50 -29.35 -14.68
N ILE A 39 -13.33 -28.25 -13.92
CA ILE A 39 -14.04 -28.04 -12.65
C ILE A 39 -15.51 -27.75 -12.96
N PRO A 40 -16.48 -28.51 -12.38
CA PRO A 40 -17.90 -28.25 -12.57
C PRO A 40 -18.29 -26.82 -12.17
N GLU A 41 -19.25 -26.23 -12.89
CA GLU A 41 -19.67 -24.84 -12.68
C GLU A 41 -20.17 -24.56 -11.25
N ARG A 42 -20.81 -25.55 -10.62
CA ARG A 42 -21.29 -25.44 -9.21
C ARG A 42 -20.18 -25.10 -8.21
N TYR A 43 -18.90 -25.38 -8.56
CA TYR A 43 -17.72 -25.05 -7.75
C TYR A 43 -17.02 -23.79 -8.25
N ARG A 44 -17.53 -23.14 -9.29
CA ARG A 44 -16.96 -21.89 -9.80
C ARG A 44 -17.73 -20.72 -9.23
N LYS A 45 -17.04 -19.84 -8.53
CA LYS A 45 -17.62 -18.55 -8.15
C LYS A 45 -17.65 -17.65 -9.40
N ASN A 46 -18.84 -17.17 -9.77
CA ASN A 46 -18.96 -16.11 -10.77
C ASN A 46 -18.53 -14.81 -10.12
N LEU A 47 -17.35 -14.36 -10.46
CA LEU A 47 -16.79 -13.11 -9.95
C LEU A 47 -17.29 -11.95 -10.80
N SER A 48 -17.67 -10.85 -10.15
CA SER A 48 -17.83 -9.56 -10.81
C SER A 48 -16.49 -9.08 -11.37
N GLU A 49 -16.49 -8.11 -12.26
CA GLU A 49 -15.27 -7.54 -12.83
C GLU A 49 -14.30 -7.06 -11.73
N LYS A 50 -14.80 -6.34 -10.73
CA LYS A 50 -13.99 -5.89 -9.58
C LYS A 50 -13.41 -7.05 -8.79
N GLU A 51 -14.20 -8.08 -8.49
CA GLU A 51 -13.71 -9.27 -7.78
C GLU A 51 -12.65 -10.01 -8.60
N GLN A 52 -12.80 -10.07 -9.93
CA GLN A 52 -11.80 -10.70 -10.81
C GLN A 52 -10.47 -9.92 -10.80
N ILE A 53 -10.52 -8.60 -10.82
CA ILE A 53 -9.33 -7.74 -10.70
C ILE A 53 -8.63 -8.02 -9.36
N ILE A 54 -9.37 -8.05 -8.27
CA ILE A 54 -8.83 -8.30 -6.93
C ILE A 54 -8.21 -9.70 -6.85
N GLU A 55 -8.89 -10.72 -7.37
CA GLU A 55 -8.38 -12.09 -7.36
C GLU A 55 -7.10 -12.24 -8.20
N ASN A 56 -7.03 -11.63 -9.37
CA ASN A 56 -5.82 -11.63 -10.20
C ASN A 56 -4.64 -11.01 -9.45
N GLY A 57 -4.85 -9.87 -8.79
CA GLY A 57 -3.83 -9.23 -7.98
C GLY A 57 -3.36 -10.09 -6.80
N ARG A 58 -4.29 -10.70 -6.06
CA ARG A 58 -3.96 -11.60 -4.93
C ARG A 58 -3.11 -12.79 -5.36
N ARG A 59 -3.40 -13.38 -6.52
CA ARG A 59 -2.59 -14.47 -7.10
C ARG A 59 -1.17 -14.03 -7.40
N LEU A 60 -0.99 -12.84 -7.96
CA LEU A 60 0.34 -12.28 -8.22
C LEU A 60 1.09 -11.96 -6.93
N ILE A 61 0.42 -11.35 -5.94
CA ILE A 61 0.98 -11.06 -4.62
C ILE A 61 1.48 -12.34 -3.94
N THR A 62 0.74 -13.44 -4.05
CA THR A 62 1.12 -14.75 -3.53
C THR A 62 2.27 -15.35 -4.33
N ARG A 63 2.16 -15.36 -5.67
CA ARG A 63 3.17 -15.93 -6.58
C ARG A 63 4.54 -15.30 -6.40
N TYR A 64 4.59 -13.99 -6.25
CA TYR A 64 5.83 -13.23 -6.09
C TYR A 64 6.20 -12.98 -4.62
N ASN A 65 5.48 -13.59 -3.68
CA ASN A 65 5.72 -13.48 -2.24
C ASN A 65 5.84 -12.03 -1.72
N CYS A 66 4.99 -11.14 -2.20
CA CYS A 66 5.01 -9.72 -1.78
C CYS A 66 4.78 -9.58 -0.27
N LYS A 67 3.95 -10.47 0.32
CA LYS A 67 3.70 -10.54 1.78
C LYS A 67 4.93 -10.94 2.59
N GLY A 68 5.98 -11.49 1.98
CA GLY A 68 7.27 -11.71 2.64
C GLY A 68 7.89 -10.40 3.16
N CYS A 69 7.68 -9.30 2.44
CA CYS A 69 8.23 -7.98 2.78
C CYS A 69 7.16 -6.97 3.20
N HIS A 70 5.99 -6.98 2.59
CA HIS A 70 4.96 -5.96 2.76
C HIS A 70 3.74 -6.49 3.53
N HIS A 71 3.09 -5.62 4.29
CA HIS A 71 1.72 -5.86 4.75
C HIS A 71 0.76 -5.60 3.59
N VAL A 72 -0.11 -6.57 3.31
CA VAL A 72 -1.16 -6.51 2.29
C VAL A 72 -2.42 -7.10 2.89
N GLU A 73 -3.51 -6.36 2.89
CA GLU A 73 -4.79 -6.78 3.50
C GLU A 73 -4.65 -7.20 4.97
N GLY A 74 -3.81 -6.48 5.73
CA GLY A 74 -3.56 -6.74 7.16
C GLY A 74 -2.59 -7.88 7.47
N GLU A 75 -2.09 -8.61 6.46
CA GLU A 75 -1.20 -9.74 6.62
C GLU A 75 0.19 -9.51 6.03
N GLY A 76 1.17 -10.31 6.44
CA GLY A 76 2.52 -10.31 5.87
C GLY A 76 3.52 -9.48 6.67
N GLY A 77 4.51 -8.89 5.98
CA GLY A 77 5.60 -8.16 6.62
C GLY A 77 6.59 -9.05 7.37
N ILE A 78 6.76 -10.30 6.95
CA ILE A 78 7.57 -11.32 7.65
C ILE A 78 9.01 -10.85 7.86
N ILE A 79 9.58 -10.12 6.90
CA ILE A 79 10.94 -9.55 6.98
C ILE A 79 11.14 -8.64 8.20
N GLN A 80 10.07 -8.06 8.75
CA GLN A 80 10.15 -7.16 9.90
C GLN A 80 10.77 -7.81 11.13
N LYS A 81 10.66 -9.13 11.27
CA LYS A 81 11.31 -9.92 12.34
C LYS A 81 12.83 -9.80 12.33
N TYR A 82 13.41 -9.47 11.17
CA TYR A 82 14.86 -9.37 10.95
C TYR A 82 15.36 -7.92 10.88
N ILE A 83 14.47 -6.95 10.96
CA ILE A 83 14.80 -5.52 10.89
C ILE A 83 14.63 -4.89 12.27
N LYS A 84 15.74 -4.43 12.88
CA LYS A 84 15.75 -3.91 14.24
C LYS A 84 14.92 -2.64 14.45
N ALA A 85 14.88 -1.74 13.46
CA ALA A 85 14.22 -0.45 13.58
C ALA A 85 12.95 -0.39 12.73
N LYS A 86 11.79 -0.18 13.35
CA LYS A 86 10.49 -0.09 12.67
C LYS A 86 10.47 0.92 11.51
N ALA A 87 11.19 2.04 11.65
CA ALA A 87 11.30 3.06 10.59
C ALA A 87 11.96 2.55 9.29
N LEU A 88 12.64 1.40 9.33
CA LEU A 88 13.27 0.78 8.18
C LEU A 88 12.39 -0.29 7.52
N TYR A 89 11.22 -0.59 8.08
CA TYR A 89 10.30 -1.58 7.52
C TYR A 89 9.89 -1.21 6.08
N PRO A 90 9.72 -2.19 5.20
CA PRO A 90 9.00 -1.97 3.95
C PRO A 90 7.65 -1.31 4.23
N PRO A 91 7.20 -0.35 3.40
CA PRO A 91 5.91 0.29 3.65
C PRO A 91 4.78 -0.74 3.53
N PRO A 92 3.73 -0.62 4.33
CA PRO A 92 2.52 -1.40 4.09
C PRO A 92 1.96 -1.02 2.71
N LEU A 93 1.32 -1.96 2.02
CA LEU A 93 0.60 -1.68 0.79
C LEU A 93 -0.88 -1.49 1.08
N GLU A 94 -1.44 -2.38 1.90
CA GLU A 94 -2.81 -2.31 2.39
C GLU A 94 -2.80 -2.67 3.88
N LEU A 95 -3.16 -1.71 4.75
CA LEU A 95 -3.19 -1.90 6.21
C LEU A 95 -4.16 -0.89 6.86
N GLY A 96 -5.30 -1.38 7.33
CA GLY A 96 -6.34 -0.51 7.89
C GLY A 96 -6.79 0.54 6.87
N ASP A 97 -6.75 1.81 7.26
CA ASP A 97 -7.10 2.94 6.38
C ASP A 97 -5.97 3.38 5.45
N TYR A 98 -4.87 2.64 5.40
CA TYR A 98 -3.76 2.92 4.51
C TYR A 98 -3.84 2.07 3.24
N HIS A 99 -4.07 2.72 2.11
CA HIS A 99 -4.18 2.06 0.80
C HIS A 99 -3.20 2.67 -0.19
N VAL A 100 -2.38 1.80 -0.80
CA VAL A 100 -1.40 2.26 -1.81
C VAL A 100 -2.06 2.85 -3.04
N GLY A 101 -3.23 2.33 -3.43
CA GLY A 101 -3.99 2.84 -4.57
C GLY A 101 -4.52 4.27 -4.37
N GLU A 102 -4.79 4.69 -3.14
CA GLU A 102 -5.11 6.10 -2.83
C GLU A 102 -3.89 7.01 -2.84
N ARG A 103 -2.73 6.46 -2.49
CA ARG A 103 -1.50 7.22 -2.32
C ARG A 103 -0.73 7.43 -3.61
N ILE A 104 -0.58 6.38 -4.41
CA ILE A 104 0.34 6.33 -5.54
C ILE A 104 -0.44 6.44 -6.84
N LYS A 105 0.05 7.27 -7.76
CA LYS A 105 -0.47 7.33 -9.13
C LYS A 105 -0.23 6.00 -9.84
N ALA A 106 -1.23 5.50 -10.55
CA ALA A 106 -1.17 4.23 -11.25
C ALA A 106 -0.02 4.18 -12.27
N SER A 107 0.21 5.27 -13.01
CA SER A 107 1.30 5.40 -13.98
C SER A 107 2.68 5.28 -13.34
N TRP A 108 2.86 5.94 -12.19
CA TRP A 108 4.12 5.83 -11.45
C TRP A 108 4.32 4.41 -10.90
N LEU A 109 3.26 3.81 -10.32
CA LEU A 109 3.31 2.44 -9.78
C LEU A 109 3.65 1.43 -10.88
N TYR A 110 3.06 1.57 -12.07
CA TYR A 110 3.37 0.75 -13.23
C TYR A 110 4.86 0.79 -13.56
N SER A 111 5.42 1.98 -13.72
CA SER A 111 6.84 2.18 -14.05
C SER A 111 7.76 1.65 -12.94
N PHE A 112 7.40 1.87 -11.68
CA PHE A 112 8.14 1.39 -10.53
C PHE A 112 8.15 -0.14 -10.43
N LEU A 113 7.04 -0.81 -10.68
CA LEU A 113 6.98 -2.29 -10.67
C LEU A 113 7.82 -2.89 -11.79
N LYS A 114 7.87 -2.25 -12.96
CA LYS A 114 8.75 -2.67 -14.08
C LYS A 114 10.23 -2.51 -13.74
N ASN A 115 10.59 -1.42 -13.09
CA ASN A 115 11.97 -1.10 -12.74
C ASN A 115 12.03 -0.39 -11.38
N PRO A 116 12.11 -1.14 -10.27
CA PRO A 116 12.13 -0.57 -8.93
C PRO A 116 13.35 0.34 -8.71
N THR A 117 13.11 1.60 -8.43
CA THR A 117 14.14 2.59 -8.08
C THR A 117 14.24 2.79 -6.57
N THR A 118 15.34 3.40 -6.11
CA THR A 118 15.54 3.68 -4.69
C THR A 118 14.77 4.91 -4.26
N VAL A 119 13.59 4.72 -3.65
CA VAL A 119 12.75 5.81 -3.12
C VAL A 119 13.21 6.26 -1.74
N ARG A 120 13.66 5.34 -0.89
CA ARG A 120 14.13 5.62 0.48
C ARG A 120 15.63 5.34 0.56
N LYS A 121 16.45 6.37 0.35
CA LYS A 121 17.93 6.26 0.26
C LYS A 121 18.56 5.71 1.56
N TRP A 122 17.97 6.01 2.71
CA TRP A 122 18.46 5.57 4.05
C TRP A 122 18.14 4.11 4.39
N VAL A 123 17.34 3.41 3.60
CA VAL A 123 16.98 2.01 3.82
C VAL A 123 17.88 1.12 2.98
N LYS A 124 18.50 0.10 3.58
CA LYS A 124 19.39 -0.84 2.88
C LYS A 124 18.60 -1.89 2.08
N VAL A 125 17.47 -2.33 2.63
CA VAL A 125 16.59 -3.30 1.94
C VAL A 125 15.99 -2.65 0.71
N ARG A 126 16.10 -3.32 -0.44
CA ARG A 126 15.59 -2.87 -1.73
C ARG A 126 14.49 -3.79 -2.20
N MET A 127 13.50 -3.24 -2.87
CA MET A 127 12.53 -4.05 -3.62
C MET A 127 13.26 -4.72 -4.79
N PRO A 128 13.17 -6.06 -4.93
CA PRO A 128 13.80 -6.75 -6.05
C PRO A 128 13.07 -6.46 -7.37
N THR A 129 13.77 -6.64 -8.48
CA THR A 129 13.17 -6.63 -9.82
C THR A 129 12.62 -8.02 -10.10
N PHE A 130 11.32 -8.14 -10.32
CA PHE A 130 10.63 -9.41 -10.52
C PHE A 130 10.47 -9.81 -12.00
N SER A 131 10.93 -8.98 -12.93
CA SER A 131 10.76 -9.20 -14.38
C SER A 131 9.29 -9.43 -14.79
N PHE A 132 8.39 -8.70 -14.19
CA PHE A 132 6.96 -8.78 -14.50
C PHE A 132 6.67 -8.54 -15.98
N THR A 133 5.75 -9.31 -16.54
CA THR A 133 5.14 -8.99 -17.83
C THR A 133 4.27 -7.74 -17.72
N ASP A 134 4.00 -7.09 -18.85
CA ASP A 134 3.12 -5.89 -18.85
C ASP A 134 1.71 -6.20 -18.34
N LYS A 135 1.21 -7.42 -18.60
CA LYS A 135 -0.07 -7.86 -18.07
C LYS A 135 -0.05 -7.96 -16.55
N GLU A 136 0.97 -8.58 -15.98
CA GLU A 136 1.08 -8.73 -14.51
C GLU A 136 1.20 -7.37 -13.81
N VAL A 137 1.93 -6.41 -14.40
CA VAL A 137 2.00 -5.06 -13.83
C VAL A 137 0.66 -4.35 -13.90
N ARG A 138 -0.07 -4.46 -15.02
CA ARG A 138 -1.44 -3.91 -15.13
C ARG A 138 -2.37 -4.54 -14.10
N ASP A 139 -2.34 -5.87 -13.95
CA ASP A 139 -3.18 -6.58 -12.98
C ASP A 139 -2.87 -6.14 -11.53
N LEU A 140 -1.59 -5.98 -11.17
CA LEU A 140 -1.19 -5.48 -9.85
C LEU A 140 -1.61 -4.01 -9.63
N THR A 141 -1.45 -3.16 -10.63
CA THR A 141 -1.85 -1.75 -10.55
C THR A 141 -3.36 -1.64 -10.38
N ALA A 142 -4.13 -2.37 -11.19
CA ALA A 142 -5.59 -2.42 -11.09
C ALA A 142 -6.07 -2.99 -9.74
N TYR A 143 -5.37 -3.99 -9.20
CA TYR A 143 -5.66 -4.52 -7.87
C TYR A 143 -5.57 -3.44 -6.80
N PHE A 144 -4.47 -2.68 -6.75
CA PHE A 144 -4.30 -1.63 -5.75
C PHE A 144 -5.33 -0.50 -5.91
N GLU A 145 -5.73 -0.19 -7.13
CA GLU A 145 -6.83 0.77 -7.37
C GLU A 145 -8.17 0.23 -6.89
N ALA A 146 -8.48 -1.06 -7.18
CA ALA A 146 -9.73 -1.69 -6.79
C ALA A 146 -9.87 -1.90 -5.27
N MET A 147 -8.74 -2.04 -4.55
CA MET A 147 -8.70 -2.16 -3.09
C MET A 147 -8.87 -0.80 -2.40
N SER A 148 -8.67 0.29 -3.10
CA SER A 148 -8.85 1.63 -2.54
C SER A 148 -10.34 1.94 -2.34
N PRO A 149 -10.75 2.50 -1.18
CA PRO A 149 -12.11 2.91 -0.94
C PRO A 149 -12.50 4.17 -1.73
N ALA A 150 -11.53 4.96 -2.19
CA ALA A 150 -11.79 6.15 -2.98
C ALA A 150 -12.19 5.79 -4.42
N ASP A 151 -13.07 6.57 -5.01
CA ASP A 151 -13.36 6.54 -6.45
C ASP A 151 -12.15 7.14 -7.18
N ASN A 152 -11.12 6.32 -7.39
CA ASN A 152 -9.85 6.71 -8.00
C ASN A 152 -10.02 6.95 -9.49
N LYS A 153 -10.73 8.02 -9.84
CA LYS A 153 -10.75 8.50 -11.22
C LYS A 153 -9.34 8.91 -11.63
N TYR A 154 -9.01 8.61 -12.88
CA TYR A 154 -7.79 9.08 -13.54
C TYR A 154 -7.58 10.56 -13.24
N GLU A 155 -6.54 10.91 -12.51
CA GLU A 155 -6.14 12.29 -12.33
C GLU A 155 -5.62 12.79 -13.68
N ALA A 156 -6.47 13.45 -14.45
CA ALA A 156 -6.05 14.25 -15.59
C ALA A 156 -4.95 15.19 -15.10
N GLY A 157 -3.84 15.28 -15.85
CA GLY A 157 -2.69 16.08 -15.46
C GLY A 157 -3.14 17.45 -14.97
N VAL A 158 -2.77 17.78 -13.73
CA VAL A 158 -3.22 19.01 -13.09
C VAL A 158 -2.67 20.19 -13.85
N ASN A 159 -3.54 21.08 -14.23
CA ASN A 159 -3.18 22.35 -14.84
C ASN A 159 -2.48 23.21 -13.77
N THR A 160 -1.14 23.18 -13.76
CA THR A 160 -0.30 23.66 -12.66
C THR A 160 0.03 25.15 -12.74
N VAL A 161 -0.75 25.96 -13.43
CA VAL A 161 -0.60 27.40 -13.28
C VAL A 161 -1.23 27.82 -11.96
N LYS A 162 -0.50 27.55 -10.88
CA LYS A 162 -0.88 28.02 -9.55
C LYS A 162 -0.53 29.48 -9.42
N ALA A 163 -1.41 30.24 -8.81
CA ALA A 163 -1.15 31.62 -8.54
C ALA A 163 0.16 31.75 -7.72
N LYS A 164 1.04 32.67 -8.09
CA LYS A 164 2.35 32.89 -7.45
C LYS A 164 2.26 32.98 -5.91
N ASN A 165 1.22 33.63 -5.39
CA ASN A 165 0.94 33.76 -3.98
C ASN A 165 0.69 32.40 -3.27
N GLN A 166 0.12 31.40 -3.96
CA GLN A 166 -0.09 30.07 -3.38
C GLN A 166 1.23 29.33 -3.22
N ILE A 167 2.13 29.45 -4.19
CA ILE A 167 3.48 28.86 -4.11
C ILE A 167 4.25 29.50 -2.96
N GLU A 168 4.26 30.84 -2.86
CA GLU A 168 4.93 31.56 -1.78
C GLU A 168 4.40 31.14 -0.39
N THR A 169 3.09 30.95 -0.26
CA THR A 169 2.44 30.49 0.97
C THR A 169 2.86 29.05 1.31
N GLY A 170 2.93 28.17 0.31
CA GLY A 170 3.40 26.79 0.48
C GLY A 170 4.85 26.74 0.95
N VAL A 171 5.74 27.55 0.33
CA VAL A 171 7.14 27.68 0.74
C VAL A 171 7.23 28.14 2.20
N LYS A 172 6.44 29.14 2.62
CA LYS A 172 6.40 29.59 4.02
C LYS A 172 5.98 28.46 4.97
N ALA A 173 4.93 27.69 4.61
CA ALA A 173 4.46 26.58 5.42
C ALA A 173 5.54 25.49 5.58
N VAL A 174 6.19 25.10 4.49
CA VAL A 174 7.28 24.12 4.47
C VAL A 174 8.46 24.57 5.34
N ASN A 175 8.82 25.87 5.28
CA ASN A 175 9.90 26.45 6.10
C ASN A 175 9.52 26.50 7.59
N TYR A 176 8.30 26.92 7.93
CA TYR A 176 7.83 26.95 9.32
C TYR A 176 7.81 25.57 9.98
N MET A 177 7.59 24.53 9.21
CA MET A 177 7.59 23.13 9.68
C MET A 177 8.95 22.46 9.58
N ASP A 178 9.96 23.14 9.03
CA ASP A 178 11.32 22.60 8.86
C ASP A 178 11.36 21.28 8.05
N CYS A 179 10.53 21.20 7.02
CA CYS A 179 10.39 19.99 6.21
C CYS A 179 11.68 19.64 5.47
N GLY A 180 12.43 20.65 5.01
CA GLY A 180 13.70 20.50 4.29
C GLY A 180 14.74 19.72 5.08
N ASN A 181 14.80 19.87 6.41
CA ASN A 181 15.75 19.14 7.26
C ASN A 181 15.71 17.60 7.07
N CYS A 182 14.60 17.07 6.55
CA CYS A 182 14.48 15.64 6.26
C CYS A 182 14.35 15.33 4.78
N HIS A 183 13.80 16.27 3.98
CA HIS A 183 13.34 15.99 2.62
C HIS A 183 14.21 16.56 1.50
N ASP A 184 15.16 17.44 1.78
CA ASP A 184 15.94 18.13 0.73
C ASP A 184 16.90 17.20 -0.02
N ASP A 185 17.66 16.37 0.71
CA ASP A 185 18.70 15.50 0.13
C ASP A 185 18.30 14.01 0.03
N GLY A 186 17.13 13.67 0.51
CA GLY A 186 16.65 12.29 0.54
C GLY A 186 17.35 11.39 1.57
N ALA A 187 18.21 11.93 2.43
CA ALA A 187 18.96 11.13 3.42
C ALA A 187 18.10 10.65 4.58
N LYS A 188 17.10 11.41 4.97
CA LYS A 188 16.21 11.11 6.12
C LYS A 188 14.74 10.96 5.72
N GLY A 189 14.31 11.61 4.64
CA GLY A 189 12.96 11.60 4.10
C GLY A 189 12.97 11.41 2.59
N ILE A 190 11.82 11.14 1.99
CA ILE A 190 11.69 11.03 0.53
C ILE A 190 11.77 12.43 -0.06
N GLU A 191 12.63 12.63 -1.06
CA GLU A 191 12.79 13.93 -1.73
C GLU A 191 11.46 14.46 -2.27
N PHE A 192 11.25 15.77 -2.14
CA PHE A 192 10.05 16.43 -2.69
C PHE A 192 9.99 16.37 -4.21
N SER A 193 11.15 16.31 -4.89
CA SER A 193 11.24 16.26 -6.35
C SER A 193 10.41 15.13 -6.98
N ILE A 194 10.25 14.01 -6.29
CA ILE A 194 9.47 12.87 -6.81
C ILE A 194 8.01 12.88 -6.34
N ALA A 195 7.62 13.81 -5.48
CA ALA A 195 6.28 13.80 -4.89
C ALA A 195 5.19 14.03 -5.94
N GLY A 196 5.39 15.00 -6.83
CA GLY A 196 4.43 15.37 -7.87
C GLY A 196 4.13 14.25 -8.85
N ASP A 197 5.14 13.50 -9.28
CA ASP A 197 4.96 12.39 -10.22
C ASP A 197 4.40 11.13 -9.54
N ARG A 198 4.73 10.94 -8.27
CA ARG A 198 4.44 9.72 -7.53
C ARG A 198 3.11 9.74 -6.79
N LEU A 199 2.80 10.84 -6.11
CA LEU A 199 1.69 10.90 -5.18
C LEU A 199 0.42 11.44 -5.82
N ARG A 200 -0.73 10.89 -5.43
CA ARG A 200 -2.03 11.49 -5.72
C ARG A 200 -2.21 12.74 -4.88
N GLN A 201 -2.70 13.81 -5.50
CA GLN A 201 -2.84 15.10 -4.83
C GLN A 201 -3.78 15.05 -3.62
N ASP A 202 -4.88 14.32 -3.72
CA ASP A 202 -5.86 14.21 -2.63
C ASP A 202 -5.37 13.39 -1.44
N TRP A 203 -4.37 12.54 -1.64
CA TRP A 203 -3.75 11.80 -0.56
C TRP A 203 -2.83 12.67 0.32
N ILE A 204 -2.18 13.69 -0.25
CA ILE A 204 -1.22 14.55 0.50
C ILE A 204 -1.87 15.22 1.73
N PRO A 205 -3.06 15.84 1.63
CA PRO A 205 -3.75 16.37 2.80
C PRO A 205 -4.09 15.33 3.85
N LYS A 206 -4.55 14.16 3.43
CA LYS A 206 -4.86 13.04 4.33
C LYS A 206 -3.60 12.61 5.10
N TRP A 207 -2.49 12.41 4.41
CA TRP A 207 -1.20 12.05 5.00
C TRP A 207 -0.68 13.11 5.98
N LEU A 208 -0.67 14.36 5.59
CA LEU A 208 -0.15 15.45 6.43
C LEU A 208 -0.90 15.59 7.76
N LYS A 209 -2.22 15.38 7.74
CA LYS A 209 -3.08 15.46 8.93
C LYS A 209 -2.94 14.22 9.84
N HIS A 210 -2.77 13.03 9.26
CA HIS A 210 -2.93 11.74 9.94
C HIS A 210 -1.71 10.82 9.84
N THR A 211 -0.49 11.38 9.72
CA THR A 211 0.75 10.61 9.48
C THR A 211 0.92 9.39 10.40
N ARG A 212 0.74 9.57 11.71
CA ARG A 212 0.95 8.50 12.71
C ARG A 212 -0.25 7.60 12.91
N GLU A 213 -1.43 8.05 12.54
CA GLU A 213 -2.63 7.20 12.52
C GLU A 213 -2.52 6.19 11.38
N MET A 214 -2.06 6.63 10.21
CA MET A 214 -1.85 5.77 9.04
C MET A 214 -0.63 4.86 9.17
N ILE A 215 0.51 5.39 9.62
CA ILE A 215 1.75 4.63 9.83
C ILE A 215 2.34 4.97 11.21
N PRO A 216 1.98 4.22 12.26
CA PRO A 216 2.38 4.53 13.64
C PRO A 216 3.88 4.61 13.88
N TRP A 217 4.68 3.90 13.08
CA TRP A 217 6.14 3.87 13.19
C TRP A 217 6.87 4.85 12.25
N THR A 218 6.14 5.75 11.58
CA THR A 218 6.78 6.77 10.75
C THR A 218 7.61 7.73 11.60
N LYS A 219 8.76 8.16 11.04
CA LYS A 219 9.58 9.23 11.64
C LYS A 219 9.07 10.62 11.29
N MET A 220 8.18 10.73 10.29
CA MET A 220 7.58 12.01 9.95
C MET A 220 6.78 12.55 11.12
N PRO A 221 7.07 13.76 11.61
CA PRO A 221 6.35 14.32 12.74
C PRO A 221 4.91 14.67 12.37
N SER A 222 4.03 14.58 13.35
CA SER A 222 2.70 15.20 13.29
C SER A 222 2.86 16.70 13.56
N HIS A 223 2.53 17.56 12.63
CA HIS A 223 2.64 19.03 12.78
C HIS A 223 1.44 19.63 13.48
N TRP A 224 0.31 18.95 13.43
CA TRP A 224 -0.91 19.28 14.14
C TRP A 224 -1.15 18.31 15.29
N GLU A 225 -1.80 18.77 16.36
CA GLU A 225 -2.24 17.96 17.50
C GLU A 225 -3.72 17.65 17.35
N LYS A 226 -4.10 16.38 17.48
CA LYS A 226 -5.49 15.95 17.46
C LYS A 226 -6.05 15.99 18.90
N LYS A 227 -7.19 16.64 19.09
CA LYS A 227 -7.97 16.66 20.34
C LYS A 227 -9.42 16.34 20.01
N GLY A 228 -9.85 15.13 20.33
CA GLY A 228 -11.10 14.57 19.80
C GLY A 228 -11.03 14.44 18.27
N GLU A 229 -12.00 15.01 17.58
CA GLU A 229 -12.03 15.03 16.10
C GLU A 229 -11.34 16.26 15.50
N GLU A 230 -10.94 17.23 16.32
CA GLU A 230 -10.35 18.49 15.84
C GLU A 230 -8.83 18.46 15.83
N LEU A 231 -8.25 19.20 14.87
CA LEU A 231 -6.82 19.40 14.74
C LEU A 231 -6.44 20.81 15.20
N PHE A 232 -5.32 20.92 15.91
CA PHE A 232 -4.78 22.17 16.42
C PHE A 232 -3.32 22.33 16.02
N VAL A 233 -2.91 23.54 15.70
CA VAL A 233 -1.50 23.87 15.42
C VAL A 233 -0.70 23.72 16.71
N LYS A 234 0.33 22.88 16.71
CA LYS A 234 1.24 22.74 17.85
C LYS A 234 1.99 24.04 18.12
N ASN A 235 2.25 24.33 19.40
CA ASN A 235 2.96 25.55 19.79
C ASN A 235 4.32 25.74 19.11
N LYS A 236 5.02 24.63 18.83
CA LYS A 236 6.28 24.65 18.08
C LYS A 236 6.14 25.26 16.68
N TYR A 237 4.96 25.19 16.08
CA TYR A 237 4.67 25.64 14.70
C TYR A 237 3.62 26.76 14.68
N LYS A 238 3.63 27.62 15.72
CA LYS A 238 2.64 28.70 15.89
C LYS A 238 2.55 29.67 14.69
N GLU A 239 3.65 29.83 13.96
CA GLU A 239 3.75 30.65 12.75
C GLU A 239 2.78 30.21 11.66
N LEU A 240 2.43 28.92 11.59
CA LEU A 240 1.42 28.39 10.66
C LEU A 240 0.06 29.08 10.80
N LYS A 241 -0.26 29.61 11.97
CA LYS A 241 -1.52 30.35 12.20
C LYS A 241 -1.65 31.59 11.30
N SER A 242 -0.52 32.18 10.86
CA SER A 242 -0.52 33.30 9.93
C SER A 242 -0.99 32.92 8.51
N ILE A 243 -0.97 31.64 8.17
CA ILE A 243 -1.45 31.11 6.88
C ILE A 243 -2.98 30.97 6.88
N GLY A 244 -3.59 30.83 8.07
CA GLY A 244 -5.04 30.65 8.20
C GLY A 244 -5.41 29.30 8.84
N PRO A 245 -6.62 28.80 8.61
CA PRO A 245 -7.09 27.55 9.18
C PRO A 245 -6.28 26.35 8.63
N ILE A 246 -6.31 25.22 9.37
CA ILE A 246 -5.48 24.04 9.05
C ILE A 246 -5.66 23.55 7.61
N ASN A 247 -6.87 23.58 7.08
CA ASN A 247 -7.10 23.20 5.68
C ASN A 247 -6.33 24.10 4.72
N ALA A 248 -6.31 25.42 4.94
CA ALA A 248 -5.53 26.35 4.12
C ALA A 248 -4.01 26.09 4.25
N GLN A 249 -3.54 25.78 5.47
CA GLN A 249 -2.13 25.40 5.70
C GLN A 249 -1.75 24.14 4.91
N VAL A 250 -2.58 23.11 4.97
CA VAL A 250 -2.36 21.83 4.28
C VAL A 250 -2.44 21.99 2.76
N ASP A 251 -3.44 22.72 2.28
CA ASP A 251 -3.63 22.96 0.84
C ASP A 251 -2.49 23.79 0.24
N SER A 252 -1.90 24.70 1.02
CA SER A 252 -0.73 25.47 0.57
C SER A 252 0.51 24.58 0.34
N ILE A 253 0.66 23.49 1.11
CA ILE A 253 1.76 22.54 0.98
C ILE A 253 1.51 21.57 -0.18
N LYS A 254 0.27 21.14 -0.34
CA LYS A 254 -0.14 20.28 -1.46
C LYS A 254 0.10 20.94 -2.81
N ASN A 255 -0.09 22.24 -2.86
CA ASN A 255 0.01 23.07 -4.04
C ASN A 255 1.43 23.46 -4.39
#